data_75d0038a01096e4657f2d43006443e6c
#
_entry.id   75d0038a01096e4657f2d43006443e6c
#
_cell.length_a   1.000
_cell.length_b   1.000
_cell.length_c   1.000
_cell.angle_alpha   90.00
_cell.angle_beta   90.00
_cell.angle_gamma   90.00
#
_symmetry.space_group_name_H-M   'P 1'
#
loop_
_entity.id
_entity.type
_entity.pdbx_description
1 polymer ?
#
loop_
_entity_poly.entity_id
_entity_poly.type
_entity_poly.pdbx_seq_one_letter_code
_entity_poly.pdbx_strand_id
1 'polypeptide(L)'
;MTTPSHHDDSAHLHHGTGLDHGTESHHDTGELRVPRVLSIAGTDPSGGAGTAAYMKSITAAGGYGMTVVTSLVAQNTTGVRSIHVPPVEFLRDQLAAVADDVHLDAVKTGMLADVAIIETVHSWLAEHRPATLVVDPVMVATSGDRLLAPEAEQAMCEYCATADVVTPNIPELAVLAGTEPAKDVTEAIAQATDWARRTQTAVIVKTGHLDGASAANIWVAADGHTITVPSTRIDTTNTHGTGCSLSSALATRLGAGDAPGKALAWTTAWLHESIAHGADLQVGTGHGPVDHGHRTRRLARAGMATPWLAEDCLPGHLDSPDQLAPTAEPVQAAIPAPGPWTQALWRAGSALTRQVASNDFVTQLVDGTLPDHAFRFYLGQDARYLQDYAKALAGLATRTDAVDETTYWSYSAYGSQVEEAELHRTWLAGEPTVAPSPVTQAYTNFLLTSVFVDDYVVGAAAVLPCYWLYAQTGAQITRIPDEHPYAAWLHTYHDDEFVQATAQALAIVERAFALAAPQARSRAARAYLTACRHEVEFFDQALRVDPDGPGCDE
;
A
#
# COMPACT_ATOMS: atom_id res chain seq x y z
N MET A 1 36.91 -54.04 16.79
CA MET A 1 36.06 -55.18 17.26
C MET A 1 34.63 -54.76 17.01
N THR A 2 34.12 -55.27 16.11
CA THR A 2 33.11 -56.16 15.54
C THR A 2 31.93 -55.37 14.95
N THR A 3 31.90 -55.33 13.64
CA THR A 3 30.65 -55.36 12.83
C THR A 3 30.07 -56.77 12.93
N PRO A 4 28.77 -57.01 12.73
CA PRO A 4 28.15 -57.23 11.41
C PRO A 4 26.71 -56.73 11.31
N SER A 5 25.90 -56.86 10.28
CA SER A 5 25.90 -57.46 8.93
C SER A 5 24.57 -57.05 8.26
N HIS A 6 24.59 -56.97 6.96
CA HIS A 6 23.45 -56.83 6.03
C HIS A 6 22.30 -57.79 6.26
N HIS A 7 21.05 -57.33 5.99
CA HIS A 7 20.07 -58.15 5.28
C HIS A 7 19.31 -57.31 4.27
N ASP A 8 19.39 -57.81 3.08
CA ASP A 8 18.69 -57.44 1.85
C ASP A 8 17.35 -58.20 1.85
N ASP A 9 16.27 -57.56 1.45
CA ASP A 9 15.08 -58.27 0.97
C ASP A 9 14.31 -57.38 -0.03
N SER A 10 14.48 -57.77 -1.27
CA SER A 10 13.74 -57.33 -2.44
C SER A 10 12.47 -58.17 -2.60
N ALA A 11 11.30 -57.54 -2.76
CA ALA A 11 10.14 -58.20 -3.34
C ALA A 11 9.12 -57.22 -3.99
N HIS A 12 9.09 -57.28 -5.30
CA HIS A 12 7.94 -57.34 -6.22
C HIS A 12 6.92 -56.18 -6.30
N LEU A 13 6.99 -55.56 -7.47
CA LEU A 13 5.96 -54.82 -8.20
C LEU A 13 4.65 -55.58 -8.36
N HIS A 14 3.52 -54.91 -8.05
CA HIS A 14 2.24 -55.21 -8.71
C HIS A 14 1.64 -53.93 -9.29
N HIS A 15 1.46 -53.90 -10.59
CA HIS A 15 0.63 -52.97 -11.33
C HIS A 15 -0.85 -53.16 -10.96
N GLY A 16 -1.51 -52.06 -10.63
CA GLY A 16 -2.96 -51.98 -10.50
C GLY A 16 -3.43 -50.66 -11.08
N THR A 17 -3.97 -50.71 -12.30
CA THR A 17 -4.68 -49.63 -12.98
C THR A 17 -6.03 -49.40 -12.32
N GLY A 18 -6.31 -48.16 -11.91
CA GLY A 18 -7.63 -47.75 -11.44
C GLY A 18 -7.63 -46.23 -11.18
N LEU A 19 -7.91 -45.46 -12.25
CA LEU A 19 -8.22 -44.02 -12.12
C LEU A 19 -9.65 -43.90 -11.60
N ASP A 20 -9.80 -43.68 -10.30
CA ASP A 20 -11.07 -43.31 -9.68
C ASP A 20 -11.07 -41.79 -9.53
N HIS A 21 -11.89 -41.11 -10.33
CA HIS A 21 -12.12 -39.66 -10.20
C HIS A 21 -13.06 -39.42 -9.02
N GLY A 22 -12.54 -39.52 -7.81
CA GLY A 22 -13.22 -39.07 -6.61
C GLY A 22 -13.20 -37.55 -6.57
N THR A 23 -14.38 -36.93 -6.54
CA THR A 23 -14.61 -35.54 -6.21
C THR A 23 -14.14 -35.30 -4.75
N GLU A 24 -12.88 -34.86 -4.58
CA GLU A 24 -12.39 -34.43 -3.30
C GLU A 24 -13.07 -33.10 -2.93
N SER A 25 -13.93 -33.16 -1.92
CA SER A 25 -14.39 -31.98 -1.21
C SER A 25 -13.19 -31.35 -0.48
N HIS A 26 -12.65 -30.28 -1.03
CA HIS A 26 -11.61 -29.51 -0.36
C HIS A 26 -12.16 -28.93 0.95
N HIS A 27 -11.69 -29.44 2.08
CA HIS A 27 -11.78 -28.73 3.34
C HIS A 27 -10.99 -27.42 3.22
N ASP A 28 -11.64 -26.33 3.47
CA ASP A 28 -11.03 -25.00 3.59
C ASP A 28 -10.07 -25.01 4.80
N THR A 29 -8.78 -25.15 4.52
CA THR A 29 -7.72 -25.19 5.54
C THR A 29 -7.17 -23.81 5.85
N GLY A 30 -7.77 -22.73 5.36
CA GLY A 30 -7.27 -21.37 5.60
C GLY A 30 -5.88 -21.07 5.02
N GLU A 31 -5.30 -21.96 4.22
CA GLU A 31 -4.03 -21.72 3.53
C GLU A 31 -4.23 -20.70 2.41
N LEU A 32 -3.45 -19.63 2.45
CA LEU A 32 -3.36 -18.61 1.41
C LEU A 32 -2.87 -19.24 0.11
N ARG A 33 -3.81 -19.65 -0.74
CA ARG A 33 -3.49 -20.21 -2.05
C ARG A 33 -3.02 -19.08 -2.97
N VAL A 34 -1.81 -19.20 -3.53
CA VAL A 34 -1.27 -18.29 -4.55
C VAL A 34 -2.01 -18.52 -5.87
N PRO A 35 -2.82 -17.57 -6.39
CA PRO A 35 -3.53 -17.74 -7.65
C PRO A 35 -2.57 -17.71 -8.84
N ARG A 36 -2.78 -18.60 -9.81
CA ARG A 36 -2.03 -18.68 -11.07
C ARG A 36 -2.75 -17.88 -12.14
N VAL A 37 -2.15 -16.76 -12.53
CA VAL A 37 -2.78 -15.76 -13.40
C VAL A 37 -2.02 -15.66 -14.71
N LEU A 38 -2.70 -15.96 -15.82
CA LEU A 38 -2.15 -15.76 -17.16
C LEU A 38 -2.53 -14.38 -17.69
N SER A 39 -1.54 -13.60 -18.11
CA SER A 39 -1.75 -12.37 -18.87
C SER A 39 -1.53 -12.60 -20.37
N ILE A 40 -2.45 -12.14 -21.22
CA ILE A 40 -2.37 -12.24 -22.67
C ILE A 40 -2.41 -10.83 -23.25
N ALA A 41 -1.27 -10.31 -23.74
CA ALA A 41 -1.19 -8.93 -24.24
C ALA A 41 0.12 -8.61 -24.96
N GLY A 42 0.23 -7.38 -25.46
CA GLY A 42 1.46 -6.81 -25.99
C GLY A 42 2.48 -6.47 -24.90
N THR A 43 3.75 -6.34 -25.32
CA THR A 43 4.85 -5.93 -24.43
C THR A 43 4.92 -4.42 -24.25
N ASP A 44 5.61 -3.99 -23.19
CA ASP A 44 6.11 -2.63 -23.01
C ASP A 44 7.54 -2.69 -22.46
N PRO A 45 8.57 -2.40 -23.30
CA PRO A 45 9.97 -2.45 -22.87
C PRO A 45 10.34 -1.41 -21.82
N SER A 46 9.54 -0.32 -21.67
CA SER A 46 9.72 0.64 -20.57
C SER A 46 9.27 0.10 -19.22
N GLY A 47 8.49 -0.98 -19.22
CA GLY A 47 8.03 -1.67 -18.03
C GLY A 47 6.84 -1.01 -17.32
N GLY A 48 6.25 0.05 -17.87
CA GLY A 48 5.13 0.79 -17.27
C GLY A 48 3.76 0.23 -17.61
N ALA A 49 3.63 -0.47 -18.74
CA ALA A 49 2.37 -1.08 -19.21
C ALA A 49 2.60 -2.49 -19.76
N GLY A 50 1.61 -3.04 -20.48
CA GLY A 50 1.70 -4.33 -21.14
C GLY A 50 2.06 -5.47 -20.19
N THR A 51 2.60 -6.55 -20.75
CA THR A 51 2.96 -7.76 -19.98
C THR A 51 3.89 -7.49 -18.81
N ALA A 52 4.78 -6.49 -18.91
CA ALA A 52 5.70 -6.12 -17.84
C ALA A 52 4.97 -5.53 -16.61
N ALA A 53 4.02 -4.62 -16.81
CA ALA A 53 3.19 -4.09 -15.75
C ALA A 53 2.26 -5.15 -15.15
N TYR A 54 1.74 -6.06 -16.00
CA TYR A 54 0.88 -7.15 -15.55
C TYR A 54 1.60 -8.08 -14.59
N MET A 55 2.80 -8.54 -14.95
CA MET A 55 3.62 -9.39 -14.07
C MET A 55 3.89 -8.74 -12.72
N LYS A 56 4.25 -7.44 -12.72
CA LYS A 56 4.47 -6.68 -11.49
C LYS A 56 3.20 -6.56 -10.64
N SER A 57 2.05 -6.28 -11.28
CA SER A 57 0.76 -6.12 -10.60
C SER A 57 0.25 -7.44 -10.02
N ILE A 58 0.36 -8.55 -10.79
CA ILE A 58 0.00 -9.89 -10.33
C ILE A 58 0.84 -10.28 -9.10
N THR A 59 2.15 -10.06 -9.18
CA THR A 59 3.06 -10.34 -8.05
C THR A 59 2.73 -9.48 -6.83
N ALA A 60 2.48 -8.19 -7.02
CA ALA A 60 2.10 -7.28 -5.94
C ALA A 60 0.75 -7.67 -5.29
N ALA A 61 -0.18 -8.21 -6.06
CA ALA A 61 -1.47 -8.70 -5.59
C ALA A 61 -1.43 -10.11 -4.97
N GLY A 62 -0.23 -10.72 -4.88
CA GLY A 62 -0.03 -12.04 -4.26
C GLY A 62 -0.20 -13.23 -5.20
N GLY A 63 -0.22 -13.02 -6.52
CA GLY A 63 -0.36 -14.08 -7.52
C GLY A 63 0.97 -14.53 -8.15
N TYR A 64 0.93 -15.72 -8.76
CA TYR A 64 1.95 -16.21 -9.68
C TYR A 64 1.57 -15.80 -11.11
N GLY A 65 2.34 -14.87 -11.69
CA GLY A 65 2.08 -14.33 -13.01
C GLY A 65 2.73 -15.13 -14.12
N MET A 66 2.00 -15.34 -15.20
CA MET A 66 2.47 -15.90 -16.47
C MET A 66 2.07 -15.00 -17.62
N THR A 67 2.75 -15.06 -18.75
CA THR A 67 2.45 -14.18 -19.87
C THR A 67 2.53 -14.87 -21.23
N VAL A 68 1.54 -14.60 -22.07
CA VAL A 68 1.52 -14.88 -23.50
C VAL A 68 1.56 -13.56 -24.25
N VAL A 69 2.48 -13.43 -25.18
CA VAL A 69 2.75 -12.17 -25.89
C VAL A 69 2.01 -12.14 -27.22
N THR A 70 1.10 -11.18 -27.39
CA THR A 70 0.33 -10.97 -28.63
C THR A 70 1.05 -10.06 -29.62
N SER A 71 1.88 -9.13 -29.12
CA SER A 71 2.64 -8.20 -29.94
C SER A 71 3.86 -7.68 -29.20
N LEU A 72 4.91 -7.39 -29.97
CA LEU A 72 6.13 -6.74 -29.49
C LEU A 72 6.03 -5.25 -29.81
N VAL A 73 6.04 -4.41 -28.77
CA VAL A 73 5.90 -2.96 -28.93
C VAL A 73 7.21 -2.26 -28.60
N ALA A 74 7.69 -1.45 -29.51
CA ALA A 74 8.81 -0.53 -29.25
C ALA A 74 8.24 0.80 -28.77
N GLN A 75 8.24 1.02 -27.46
CA GLN A 75 7.73 2.24 -26.83
C GLN A 75 8.57 2.65 -25.61
N ASN A 76 8.36 3.87 -25.16
CA ASN A 76 8.89 4.43 -23.93
C ASN A 76 7.88 5.40 -23.31
N THR A 77 8.26 6.15 -22.28
CA THR A 77 7.38 7.11 -21.60
C THR A 77 6.89 8.28 -22.46
N THR A 78 7.49 8.48 -23.65
CA THR A 78 7.12 9.57 -24.57
C THR A 78 6.22 9.12 -25.73
N GLY A 79 6.02 7.80 -25.94
CA GLY A 79 5.10 7.28 -26.97
C GLY A 79 5.54 5.96 -27.60
N VAL A 80 4.69 5.47 -28.50
CA VAL A 80 4.88 4.25 -29.29
C VAL A 80 5.65 4.57 -30.58
N ARG A 81 6.69 3.78 -30.87
CA ARG A 81 7.49 3.92 -32.11
C ARG A 81 7.09 2.93 -33.19
N SER A 82 6.89 1.68 -32.81
CA SER A 82 6.48 0.62 -33.73
C SER A 82 5.89 -0.58 -32.99
N ILE A 83 5.08 -1.35 -33.71
CA ILE A 83 4.44 -2.58 -33.20
C ILE A 83 4.78 -3.70 -34.18
N HIS A 84 5.22 -4.85 -33.67
CA HIS A 84 5.41 -6.08 -34.43
C HIS A 84 4.46 -7.14 -33.88
N VAL A 85 3.60 -7.68 -34.74
CA VAL A 85 2.68 -8.78 -34.40
C VAL A 85 3.32 -10.09 -34.89
N PRO A 86 3.62 -11.03 -33.96
CA PRO A 86 4.11 -12.34 -34.34
C PRO A 86 3.04 -13.11 -35.15
N PRO A 87 3.43 -14.13 -35.95
CA PRO A 87 2.48 -15.00 -36.62
C PRO A 87 1.49 -15.62 -35.63
N VAL A 88 0.21 -15.72 -36.02
CA VAL A 88 -0.88 -16.26 -35.17
C VAL A 88 -0.59 -17.70 -34.71
N GLU A 89 0.09 -18.50 -35.54
CA GLU A 89 0.52 -19.84 -35.19
C GLU A 89 1.41 -19.84 -33.95
N PHE A 90 2.34 -18.88 -33.83
CA PHE A 90 3.18 -18.77 -32.65
C PHE A 90 2.40 -18.33 -31.40
N LEU A 91 1.37 -17.53 -31.56
CA LEU A 91 0.45 -17.23 -30.46
C LEU A 91 -0.25 -18.49 -29.97
N ARG A 92 -0.74 -19.36 -30.88
CA ARG A 92 -1.33 -20.65 -30.54
C ARG A 92 -0.35 -21.57 -29.81
N ASP A 93 0.91 -21.62 -30.26
CA ASP A 93 1.96 -22.41 -29.60
C ASP A 93 2.22 -21.93 -28.15
N GLN A 94 2.26 -20.61 -27.91
CA GLN A 94 2.40 -20.07 -26.57
C GLN A 94 1.21 -20.43 -25.67
N LEU A 95 -0.01 -20.30 -26.19
CA LEU A 95 -1.24 -20.62 -25.45
C LEU A 95 -1.32 -22.11 -25.12
N ALA A 96 -1.02 -22.98 -26.07
CA ALA A 96 -0.99 -24.42 -25.88
C ALA A 96 0.06 -24.83 -24.83
N ALA A 97 1.28 -24.30 -24.94
CA ALA A 97 2.36 -24.63 -24.01
C ALA A 97 2.02 -24.30 -22.53
N VAL A 98 1.21 -23.27 -22.29
CA VAL A 98 0.74 -22.97 -20.93
C VAL A 98 -0.41 -23.90 -20.54
N ALA A 99 -1.40 -24.10 -21.42
CA ALA A 99 -2.60 -24.87 -21.11
C ALA A 99 -2.32 -26.36 -20.90
N ASP A 100 -1.31 -26.91 -21.56
CA ASP A 100 -0.93 -28.30 -21.46
C ASP A 100 -0.37 -28.68 -20.07
N ASP A 101 0.12 -27.73 -19.30
CA ASP A 101 0.84 -27.98 -18.04
C ASP A 101 0.24 -27.24 -16.83
N VAL A 102 -0.35 -26.04 -17.03
CA VAL A 102 -0.71 -25.19 -15.91
C VAL A 102 -2.22 -24.97 -15.81
N HIS A 103 -2.79 -25.36 -14.68
CA HIS A 103 -4.18 -24.95 -14.35
C HIS A 103 -4.23 -23.46 -14.02
N LEU A 104 -5.15 -22.73 -14.66
CA LEU A 104 -5.29 -21.28 -14.53
C LEU A 104 -6.44 -20.92 -13.58
N ASP A 105 -6.15 -20.11 -12.56
CA ASP A 105 -7.15 -19.58 -11.64
C ASP A 105 -7.82 -18.32 -12.21
N ALA A 106 -7.04 -17.49 -12.94
CA ALA A 106 -7.56 -16.34 -13.68
C ALA A 106 -6.78 -16.10 -14.98
N VAL A 107 -7.47 -15.51 -15.95
CA VAL A 107 -6.86 -14.96 -17.16
C VAL A 107 -7.19 -13.48 -17.26
N LYS A 108 -6.20 -12.67 -17.58
CA LYS A 108 -6.35 -11.26 -17.90
C LYS A 108 -5.87 -11.00 -19.32
N THR A 109 -6.71 -10.37 -20.13
CA THR A 109 -6.30 -9.93 -21.47
C THR A 109 -6.23 -8.42 -21.56
N GLY A 110 -5.30 -7.92 -22.35
CA GLY A 110 -5.12 -6.50 -22.64
C GLY A 110 -5.10 -6.23 -24.12
N MET A 111 -4.03 -5.61 -24.63
CA MET A 111 -3.88 -5.26 -26.05
C MET A 111 -3.90 -6.52 -26.94
N LEU A 112 -4.92 -6.64 -27.78
CA LEU A 112 -5.09 -7.66 -28.81
C LEU A 112 -5.16 -6.97 -30.20
N ALA A 113 -4.03 -6.74 -30.79
CA ALA A 113 -3.78 -5.79 -31.86
C ALA A 113 -4.75 -5.80 -33.06
N ASP A 114 -5.25 -6.98 -33.47
CA ASP A 114 -6.10 -7.17 -34.67
C ASP A 114 -7.13 -8.29 -34.50
N VAL A 115 -8.00 -8.44 -35.49
CA VAL A 115 -9.10 -9.42 -35.51
C VAL A 115 -8.57 -10.87 -35.35
N ALA A 116 -7.49 -11.23 -36.03
CA ALA A 116 -6.99 -12.61 -36.00
C ALA A 116 -6.45 -13.01 -34.63
N ILE A 117 -5.81 -12.07 -33.92
CA ILE A 117 -5.38 -12.25 -32.53
C ILE A 117 -6.58 -12.39 -31.60
N ILE A 118 -7.60 -11.50 -31.73
CA ILE A 118 -8.82 -11.54 -30.91
C ILE A 118 -9.54 -12.87 -31.09
N GLU A 119 -9.77 -13.31 -32.33
CA GLU A 119 -10.46 -14.57 -32.62
C GLU A 119 -9.67 -15.80 -32.10
N THR A 120 -8.33 -15.76 -32.21
CA THR A 120 -7.48 -16.83 -31.70
C THR A 120 -7.57 -16.94 -30.17
N VAL A 121 -7.47 -15.82 -29.44
CA VAL A 121 -7.57 -15.80 -27.99
C VAL A 121 -8.99 -16.18 -27.54
N HIS A 122 -10.02 -15.66 -28.23
CA HIS A 122 -11.42 -15.99 -27.94
C HIS A 122 -11.70 -17.49 -28.12
N SER A 123 -11.28 -18.08 -29.24
CA SER A 123 -11.46 -19.52 -29.52
C SER A 123 -10.73 -20.37 -28.47
N TRP A 124 -9.50 -20.00 -28.11
CA TRP A 124 -8.73 -20.72 -27.09
C TRP A 124 -9.41 -20.64 -25.71
N LEU A 125 -9.92 -19.48 -25.32
CA LEU A 125 -10.66 -19.31 -24.05
C LEU A 125 -12.00 -20.04 -24.02
N ALA A 126 -12.63 -20.29 -25.17
CA ALA A 126 -13.82 -21.11 -25.22
C ALA A 126 -13.53 -22.58 -24.85
N GLU A 127 -12.31 -23.07 -25.13
CA GLU A 127 -11.86 -24.42 -24.80
C GLU A 127 -11.18 -24.49 -23.42
N HIS A 128 -10.52 -23.41 -22.98
CA HIS A 128 -9.71 -23.34 -21.76
C HIS A 128 -10.21 -22.22 -20.82
N ARG A 129 -11.53 -22.25 -20.51
CA ARG A 129 -12.16 -21.22 -19.68
C ARG A 129 -11.58 -21.21 -18.25
N PRO A 130 -10.95 -20.11 -17.78
CA PRO A 130 -10.52 -19.98 -16.39
C PRO A 130 -11.72 -19.74 -15.47
N ALA A 131 -11.52 -19.87 -14.16
CA ALA A 131 -12.54 -19.49 -13.17
C ALA A 131 -12.88 -17.99 -13.22
N THR A 132 -11.91 -17.17 -13.60
CA THR A 132 -12.07 -15.71 -13.75
C THR A 132 -11.42 -15.19 -15.03
N LEU A 133 -12.18 -14.51 -15.87
CA LEU A 133 -11.68 -13.81 -17.06
C LEU A 133 -11.92 -12.30 -16.94
N VAL A 134 -10.83 -11.53 -16.86
CA VAL A 134 -10.85 -10.06 -16.85
C VAL A 134 -10.34 -9.54 -18.18
N VAL A 135 -11.14 -8.74 -18.89
CA VAL A 135 -10.75 -8.12 -20.16
C VAL A 135 -10.59 -6.61 -19.98
N ASP A 136 -9.40 -6.11 -20.28
CA ASP A 136 -9.12 -4.67 -20.41
C ASP A 136 -9.15 -4.34 -21.91
N PRO A 137 -10.19 -3.66 -22.42
CA PRO A 137 -10.40 -3.47 -23.86
C PRO A 137 -9.51 -2.36 -24.41
N VAL A 138 -8.20 -2.55 -24.33
CA VAL A 138 -7.18 -1.56 -24.70
C VAL A 138 -7.29 -1.23 -26.19
N MET A 139 -7.77 -0.02 -26.50
CA MET A 139 -7.91 0.48 -27.88
C MET A 139 -6.90 1.58 -28.20
N VAL A 140 -6.55 2.41 -27.20
CA VAL A 140 -5.66 3.56 -27.34
C VAL A 140 -4.66 3.61 -26.19
N ALA A 141 -3.40 3.90 -26.47
CA ALA A 141 -2.35 4.10 -25.44
C ALA A 141 -2.59 5.40 -24.65
N THR A 142 -1.98 5.49 -23.47
CA THR A 142 -1.99 6.73 -22.66
C THR A 142 -1.39 7.93 -23.42
N SER A 143 -0.46 7.68 -24.35
CA SER A 143 0.13 8.69 -25.24
C SER A 143 -0.83 9.18 -26.33
N GLY A 144 -1.99 8.55 -26.51
CA GLY A 144 -2.95 8.83 -27.60
C GLY A 144 -2.74 7.98 -28.85
N ASP A 145 -1.71 7.14 -28.89
CA ASP A 145 -1.44 6.26 -30.03
C ASP A 145 -2.49 5.13 -30.10
N ARG A 146 -3.02 4.87 -31.29
CA ARG A 146 -3.97 3.79 -31.50
C ARG A 146 -3.28 2.42 -31.42
N LEU A 147 -3.80 1.53 -30.61
CA LEU A 147 -3.26 0.18 -30.34
C LEU A 147 -4.11 -0.94 -30.92
N LEU A 148 -5.37 -0.65 -31.25
CA LEU A 148 -6.32 -1.57 -31.89
C LEU A 148 -6.58 -1.11 -33.33
N ALA A 149 -6.55 -2.04 -34.28
CA ALA A 149 -6.95 -1.75 -35.65
C ALA A 149 -8.45 -1.36 -35.69
N PRO A 150 -8.84 -0.36 -36.52
CA PRO A 150 -10.23 0.09 -36.59
C PRO A 150 -11.23 -1.04 -36.89
N GLU A 151 -10.82 -1.97 -37.74
CA GLU A 151 -11.61 -3.12 -38.17
C GLU A 151 -11.83 -4.14 -37.05
N ALA A 152 -11.04 -4.07 -35.97
CA ALA A 152 -11.09 -5.00 -34.86
C ALA A 152 -12.01 -4.54 -33.71
N GLU A 153 -12.60 -3.33 -33.78
CA GLU A 153 -13.46 -2.81 -32.72
C GLU A 153 -14.68 -3.70 -32.49
N GLN A 154 -15.34 -4.16 -33.59
CA GLN A 154 -16.48 -5.05 -33.51
C GLN A 154 -16.12 -6.40 -32.84
N ALA A 155 -15.01 -7.01 -33.28
CA ALA A 155 -14.53 -8.26 -32.71
C ALA A 155 -14.16 -8.10 -31.21
N MET A 156 -13.59 -6.96 -30.82
CA MET A 156 -13.31 -6.64 -29.43
C MET A 156 -14.58 -6.51 -28.59
N CYS A 157 -15.64 -5.87 -29.11
CA CYS A 157 -16.92 -5.76 -28.41
C CYS A 157 -17.56 -7.14 -28.19
N GLU A 158 -17.52 -8.01 -29.20
CA GLU A 158 -18.02 -9.39 -29.10
C GLU A 158 -17.21 -10.20 -28.10
N TYR A 159 -15.90 -10.06 -28.13
CA TYR A 159 -15.01 -10.73 -27.18
C TYR A 159 -15.23 -10.25 -25.72
N CYS A 160 -15.36 -8.94 -25.49
CA CYS A 160 -15.64 -8.38 -24.18
C CYS A 160 -16.92 -8.93 -23.55
N ALA A 161 -17.94 -9.22 -24.37
CA ALA A 161 -19.21 -9.79 -23.91
C ALA A 161 -19.08 -11.24 -23.38
N THR A 162 -17.94 -11.90 -23.53
CA THR A 162 -17.66 -13.23 -23.00
C THR A 162 -16.88 -13.23 -21.69
N ALA A 163 -16.45 -12.06 -21.21
CA ALA A 163 -15.70 -11.92 -19.98
C ALA A 163 -16.59 -12.04 -18.73
N ASP A 164 -15.98 -12.28 -17.58
CA ASP A 164 -16.65 -12.13 -16.29
C ASP A 164 -16.66 -10.65 -15.87
N VAL A 165 -15.56 -9.94 -16.18
CA VAL A 165 -15.39 -8.52 -15.87
C VAL A 165 -14.65 -7.81 -17.00
N VAL A 166 -15.12 -6.61 -17.38
CA VAL A 166 -14.39 -5.70 -18.27
C VAL A 166 -14.00 -4.43 -17.53
N THR A 167 -12.85 -3.85 -17.92
CA THR A 167 -12.30 -2.66 -17.25
C THR A 167 -12.09 -1.48 -18.22
N PRO A 168 -13.12 -1.02 -18.95
CA PRO A 168 -12.98 0.06 -19.92
C PRO A 168 -12.70 1.41 -19.24
N ASN A 169 -11.96 2.30 -19.90
CA ASN A 169 -12.02 3.73 -19.62
C ASN A 169 -13.32 4.34 -20.20
N ILE A 170 -13.58 5.65 -19.97
CA ILE A 170 -14.83 6.29 -20.43
C ILE A 170 -15.00 6.24 -21.96
N PRO A 171 -13.98 6.55 -22.79
CA PRO A 171 -14.07 6.37 -24.23
C PRO A 171 -14.32 4.93 -24.68
N GLU A 172 -13.64 3.97 -24.08
CA GLU A 172 -13.81 2.52 -24.37
C GLU A 172 -15.18 2.02 -23.97
N LEU A 173 -15.72 2.49 -22.83
CA LEU A 173 -17.10 2.18 -22.42
C LEU A 173 -18.12 2.68 -23.44
N ALA A 174 -17.91 3.87 -23.98
CA ALA A 174 -18.77 4.41 -25.03
C ALA A 174 -18.78 3.54 -26.29
N VAL A 175 -17.62 3.04 -26.72
CA VAL A 175 -17.50 2.09 -27.84
C VAL A 175 -18.27 0.80 -27.54
N LEU A 176 -18.05 0.19 -26.36
CA LEU A 176 -18.76 -1.03 -25.93
C LEU A 176 -20.28 -0.82 -25.86
N ALA A 177 -20.72 0.31 -25.35
CA ALA A 177 -22.13 0.64 -25.21
C ALA A 177 -22.80 1.08 -26.53
N GLY A 178 -22.00 1.48 -27.53
CA GLY A 178 -22.49 2.08 -28.78
C GLY A 178 -23.09 3.48 -28.58
N THR A 179 -22.48 4.29 -27.71
CA THR A 179 -22.93 5.61 -27.28
C THR A 179 -21.82 6.66 -27.38
N GLU A 180 -22.15 7.93 -27.15
CA GLU A 180 -21.15 8.97 -26.93
C GLU A 180 -20.48 8.80 -25.57
N PRO A 181 -19.23 9.25 -25.37
CA PRO A 181 -18.55 9.20 -24.08
C PRO A 181 -19.34 9.91 -22.97
N ALA A 182 -19.49 9.24 -21.83
CA ALA A 182 -20.18 9.77 -20.67
C ALA A 182 -19.53 11.06 -20.16
N LYS A 183 -20.35 12.04 -19.78
CA LYS A 183 -19.91 13.36 -19.30
C LYS A 183 -19.73 13.39 -17.79
N ASP A 184 -20.40 12.50 -17.08
CA ASP A 184 -20.36 12.39 -15.63
C ASP A 184 -20.50 10.93 -15.17
N VAL A 185 -20.35 10.74 -13.86
CA VAL A 185 -20.40 9.41 -13.23
C VAL A 185 -21.76 8.74 -13.40
N THR A 186 -22.85 9.51 -13.34
CA THR A 186 -24.21 8.97 -13.46
C THR A 186 -24.46 8.40 -14.85
N GLU A 187 -24.03 9.14 -15.89
CA GLU A 187 -24.12 8.70 -17.27
C GLU A 187 -23.24 7.47 -17.53
N ALA A 188 -22.01 7.45 -16.97
CA ALA A 188 -21.11 6.31 -17.08
C ALA A 188 -21.69 5.04 -16.43
N ILE A 189 -22.27 5.15 -15.23
CA ILE A 189 -22.95 4.03 -14.56
C ILE A 189 -24.15 3.55 -15.38
N ALA A 190 -24.93 4.45 -15.98
CA ALA A 190 -26.08 4.08 -16.80
C ALA A 190 -25.63 3.30 -18.05
N GLN A 191 -24.61 3.76 -18.78
CA GLN A 191 -24.02 3.05 -19.92
C GLN A 191 -23.49 1.67 -19.53
N ALA A 192 -22.73 1.59 -18.42
CA ALA A 192 -22.19 0.34 -17.91
C ALA A 192 -23.29 -0.64 -17.50
N THR A 193 -24.37 -0.16 -16.85
CA THR A 193 -25.50 -0.97 -16.42
C THR A 193 -26.25 -1.54 -17.62
N ASP A 194 -26.51 -0.73 -18.64
CA ASP A 194 -27.18 -1.21 -19.85
C ASP A 194 -26.36 -2.28 -20.58
N TRP A 195 -25.05 -2.04 -20.72
CA TRP A 195 -24.14 -3.01 -21.34
C TRP A 195 -24.02 -4.29 -20.51
N ALA A 196 -23.81 -4.18 -19.18
CA ALA A 196 -23.67 -5.33 -18.28
C ALA A 196 -24.93 -6.23 -18.30
N ARG A 197 -26.11 -5.64 -18.32
CA ARG A 197 -27.39 -6.39 -18.44
C ARG A 197 -27.52 -7.16 -19.74
N ARG A 198 -27.10 -6.56 -20.87
CA ARG A 198 -27.14 -7.20 -22.18
C ARG A 198 -26.19 -8.35 -22.34
N THR A 199 -25.00 -8.24 -21.76
CA THR A 199 -23.89 -9.21 -21.92
C THR A 199 -23.73 -10.17 -20.76
N GLN A 200 -24.34 -9.90 -19.61
CA GLN A 200 -24.16 -10.63 -18.35
C GLN A 200 -22.71 -10.55 -17.82
N THR A 201 -21.97 -9.51 -18.21
CA THR A 201 -20.58 -9.23 -17.84
C THR A 201 -20.53 -8.02 -16.91
N ALA A 202 -19.79 -8.10 -15.79
CA ALA A 202 -19.60 -6.95 -14.91
C ALA A 202 -18.67 -5.90 -15.55
N VAL A 203 -18.88 -4.62 -15.21
CA VAL A 203 -18.10 -3.50 -15.73
C VAL A 203 -17.45 -2.73 -14.59
N ILE A 204 -16.15 -2.44 -14.69
CA ILE A 204 -15.49 -1.48 -13.81
C ILE A 204 -15.49 -0.11 -14.45
N VAL A 205 -16.29 0.80 -13.92
CA VAL A 205 -16.29 2.21 -14.34
C VAL A 205 -15.14 2.94 -13.62
N LYS A 206 -14.17 3.43 -14.41
CA LYS A 206 -13.00 4.17 -13.92
C LYS A 206 -13.27 5.68 -14.04
N THR A 207 -13.56 6.37 -12.93
CA THR A 207 -13.95 7.80 -12.97
C THR A 207 -12.76 8.76 -13.07
N GLY A 208 -11.53 8.25 -13.03
CA GLY A 208 -10.31 9.07 -13.10
C GLY A 208 -10.16 9.94 -14.36
N HIS A 209 -10.93 9.70 -15.42
CA HIS A 209 -10.96 10.51 -16.64
C HIS A 209 -12.07 11.57 -16.65
N LEU A 210 -12.99 11.53 -15.68
CA LEU A 210 -14.03 12.54 -15.53
C LEU A 210 -13.51 13.73 -14.72
N ASP A 211 -14.08 14.91 -14.92
CA ASP A 211 -13.70 16.11 -14.15
C ASP A 211 -14.08 15.95 -12.67
N GLY A 212 -13.23 16.47 -11.77
CA GLY A 212 -13.47 16.49 -10.33
C GLY A 212 -12.30 15.95 -9.50
N ALA A 213 -12.43 16.06 -8.19
CA ALA A 213 -11.42 15.60 -7.22
C ALA A 213 -11.44 14.08 -6.99
N SER A 214 -12.54 13.40 -7.35
CA SER A 214 -12.70 11.95 -7.17
C SER A 214 -12.11 11.18 -8.36
N ALA A 215 -11.49 10.04 -8.04
CA ALA A 215 -10.99 9.05 -9.00
C ALA A 215 -11.49 7.64 -8.63
N ALA A 216 -12.73 7.52 -8.16
CA ALA A 216 -13.33 6.27 -7.71
C ALA A 216 -13.38 5.20 -8.81
N ASN A 217 -13.33 3.93 -8.39
CA ASN A 217 -13.62 2.79 -9.22
C ASN A 217 -14.97 2.20 -8.81
N ILE A 218 -15.83 1.90 -9.77
CA ILE A 218 -17.19 1.44 -9.51
C ILE A 218 -17.41 0.11 -10.21
N TRP A 219 -17.72 -0.92 -9.44
CA TRP A 219 -18.20 -2.20 -9.97
C TRP A 219 -19.68 -2.07 -10.33
N VAL A 220 -20.04 -2.42 -11.54
CA VAL A 220 -21.43 -2.50 -12.01
C VAL A 220 -21.71 -3.94 -12.42
N ALA A 221 -22.54 -4.63 -11.66
CA ALA A 221 -22.91 -6.01 -11.92
C ALA A 221 -24.04 -6.12 -12.96
N ALA A 222 -24.20 -7.31 -13.55
CA ALA A 222 -25.25 -7.58 -14.55
C ALA A 222 -26.69 -7.39 -14.03
N ASP A 223 -26.92 -7.61 -12.73
CA ASP A 223 -28.21 -7.36 -12.06
C ASP A 223 -28.48 -5.87 -11.78
N GLY A 224 -27.49 -5.01 -12.00
CA GLY A 224 -27.53 -3.58 -11.76
C GLY A 224 -27.07 -3.17 -10.36
N HIS A 225 -26.63 -4.11 -9.51
CA HIS A 225 -25.97 -3.78 -8.24
C HIS A 225 -24.64 -3.07 -8.49
N THR A 226 -24.35 -2.02 -7.71
CA THR A 226 -23.12 -1.24 -7.81
C THR A 226 -22.35 -1.23 -6.50
N ILE A 227 -21.01 -1.34 -6.59
CA ILE A 227 -20.10 -1.18 -5.45
C ILE A 227 -19.14 -0.04 -5.80
N THR A 228 -19.19 1.04 -5.05
CA THR A 228 -18.30 2.19 -5.25
C THR A 228 -17.16 2.15 -4.25
N VAL A 229 -15.93 2.15 -4.77
CA VAL A 229 -14.72 2.30 -3.97
C VAL A 229 -14.17 3.70 -4.23
N PRO A 230 -14.24 4.59 -3.24
CA PRO A 230 -13.74 5.96 -3.38
C PRO A 230 -12.21 5.99 -3.50
N SER A 231 -11.71 6.95 -4.25
CA SER A 231 -10.29 7.31 -4.33
C SER A 231 -10.18 8.79 -4.65
N THR A 232 -9.12 9.42 -4.16
CA THR A 232 -8.81 10.81 -4.49
C THR A 232 -7.93 10.90 -5.73
N ARG A 233 -8.03 12.01 -6.45
CA ARG A 233 -7.16 12.29 -7.59
C ARG A 233 -5.79 12.74 -7.09
N ILE A 234 -4.73 12.17 -7.64
CA ILE A 234 -3.35 12.58 -7.39
C ILE A 234 -2.91 13.44 -8.57
N ASP A 235 -2.38 14.62 -8.29
CA ASP A 235 -1.80 15.49 -9.31
C ASP A 235 -0.40 15.01 -9.67
N THR A 236 -0.32 14.23 -10.74
CA THR A 236 0.93 13.62 -11.22
C THR A 236 0.88 13.33 -12.71
N THR A 237 2.05 13.33 -13.35
CA THR A 237 2.24 12.85 -14.72
C THR A 237 2.58 11.35 -14.79
N ASN A 238 2.76 10.69 -13.64
CA ASN A 238 3.15 9.27 -13.56
C ASN A 238 1.90 8.37 -13.55
N THR A 239 1.21 8.32 -14.69
CA THR A 239 -0.05 7.60 -14.88
C THR A 239 0.03 6.47 -15.90
N HIS A 240 1.23 6.24 -16.49
CA HIS A 240 1.41 5.19 -17.49
C HIS A 240 1.16 3.81 -16.88
N GLY A 241 0.24 3.07 -17.50
CA GLY A 241 -0.12 1.71 -17.11
C GLY A 241 -1.12 1.59 -15.96
N THR A 242 -1.78 2.66 -15.51
CA THR A 242 -2.82 2.60 -14.44
C THR A 242 -3.93 1.60 -14.76
N GLY A 243 -4.50 1.63 -15.98
CA GLY A 243 -5.53 0.68 -16.42
C GLY A 243 -5.02 -0.76 -16.44
N CYS A 244 -3.84 -0.95 -17.00
CA CYS A 244 -3.14 -2.23 -17.05
C CYS A 244 -2.90 -2.82 -15.66
N SER A 245 -2.49 -1.99 -14.72
CA SER A 245 -2.22 -2.38 -13.34
C SER A 245 -3.49 -2.73 -12.59
N LEU A 246 -4.55 -1.90 -12.72
CA LEU A 246 -5.86 -2.15 -12.11
C LEU A 246 -6.42 -3.50 -12.54
N SER A 247 -6.54 -3.73 -13.85
CA SER A 247 -7.16 -4.95 -14.39
C SER A 247 -6.40 -6.22 -14.01
N SER A 248 -5.06 -6.18 -13.93
CA SER A 248 -4.24 -7.34 -13.57
C SER A 248 -4.28 -7.64 -12.06
N ALA A 249 -4.23 -6.61 -11.22
CA ALA A 249 -4.40 -6.79 -9.78
C ALA A 249 -5.80 -7.28 -9.44
N LEU A 250 -6.84 -6.73 -10.08
CA LEU A 250 -8.23 -7.19 -9.92
C LEU A 250 -8.41 -8.66 -10.32
N ALA A 251 -7.87 -9.08 -11.48
CA ALA A 251 -7.91 -10.47 -11.91
C ALA A 251 -7.24 -11.41 -10.90
N THR A 252 -6.14 -10.97 -10.31
CA THR A 252 -5.41 -11.73 -9.29
C THR A 252 -6.24 -11.91 -8.02
N ARG A 253 -6.84 -10.82 -7.52
CA ARG A 253 -7.64 -10.87 -6.29
C ARG A 253 -8.92 -11.70 -6.46
N LEU A 254 -9.59 -11.58 -7.61
CA LEU A 254 -10.73 -12.42 -7.95
C LEU A 254 -10.32 -13.90 -8.12
N GLY A 255 -9.18 -14.17 -8.78
CA GLY A 255 -8.62 -15.52 -8.92
C GLY A 255 -8.17 -16.14 -7.59
N ALA A 256 -7.88 -15.33 -6.58
CA ALA A 256 -7.64 -15.76 -5.20
C ALA A 256 -8.93 -16.11 -4.44
N GLY A 257 -10.11 -15.80 -5.01
CA GLY A 257 -11.41 -16.04 -4.39
C GLY A 257 -11.98 -14.85 -3.61
N ASP A 258 -11.37 -13.67 -3.69
CA ASP A 258 -11.94 -12.47 -3.06
C ASP A 258 -13.30 -12.13 -3.69
N ALA A 259 -14.25 -11.74 -2.85
CA ALA A 259 -15.52 -11.18 -3.32
C ALA A 259 -15.27 -9.87 -4.12
N PRO A 260 -16.17 -9.52 -5.09
CA PRO A 260 -15.96 -8.35 -5.96
C PRO A 260 -15.64 -7.05 -5.25
N GLY A 261 -16.34 -6.73 -4.15
CA GLY A 261 -16.11 -5.52 -3.36
C GLY A 261 -14.72 -5.52 -2.71
N LYS A 262 -14.30 -6.62 -2.11
CA LYS A 262 -12.99 -6.79 -1.49
C LYS A 262 -11.87 -6.71 -2.53
N ALA A 263 -12.02 -7.39 -3.67
CA ALA A 263 -11.05 -7.35 -4.76
C ALA A 263 -10.89 -5.93 -5.31
N LEU A 264 -11.99 -5.19 -5.52
CA LEU A 264 -11.96 -3.82 -6.01
C LEU A 264 -11.37 -2.86 -4.99
N ALA A 265 -11.72 -2.99 -3.70
CA ALA A 265 -11.20 -2.15 -2.62
C ALA A 265 -9.69 -2.28 -2.50
N TRP A 266 -9.18 -3.52 -2.41
CA TRP A 266 -7.74 -3.79 -2.36
C TRP A 266 -7.01 -3.23 -3.59
N THR A 267 -7.56 -3.46 -4.78
CA THR A 267 -6.96 -3.03 -6.04
C THR A 267 -6.91 -1.51 -6.14
N THR A 268 -7.99 -0.82 -5.73
CA THR A 268 -8.08 0.64 -5.77
C THR A 268 -7.07 1.28 -4.80
N ALA A 269 -7.00 0.79 -3.57
CA ALA A 269 -6.06 1.29 -2.57
C ALA A 269 -4.60 1.08 -3.00
N TRP A 270 -4.25 -0.14 -3.45
CA TRP A 270 -2.90 -0.44 -3.94
C TRP A 270 -2.51 0.40 -5.15
N LEU A 271 -3.44 0.61 -6.11
CA LEU A 271 -3.17 1.42 -7.29
C LEU A 271 -2.98 2.90 -6.93
N HIS A 272 -3.80 3.43 -6.01
CA HIS A 272 -3.65 4.79 -5.50
C HIS A 272 -2.24 5.01 -4.92
N GLU A 273 -1.78 4.13 -4.02
CA GLU A 273 -0.43 4.17 -3.49
C GLU A 273 0.64 4.05 -4.59
N SER A 274 0.42 3.18 -5.59
CA SER A 274 1.34 3.01 -6.72
C SER A 274 1.47 4.27 -7.58
N ILE A 275 0.38 5.03 -7.75
CA ILE A 275 0.38 6.32 -8.44
C ILE A 275 1.11 7.37 -7.62
N ALA A 276 0.83 7.45 -6.30
CA ALA A 276 1.47 8.41 -5.38
C ALA A 276 3.00 8.28 -5.38
N HIS A 277 3.52 7.04 -5.46
CA HIS A 277 4.95 6.77 -5.45
C HIS A 277 5.60 6.67 -6.84
N GLY A 278 4.84 6.86 -7.91
CA GLY A 278 5.35 6.76 -9.28
C GLY A 278 6.48 7.75 -9.59
N ALA A 279 6.41 8.95 -9.05
CA ALA A 279 7.43 9.99 -9.25
C ALA A 279 8.80 9.61 -8.67
N ASP A 280 8.83 8.84 -7.59
CA ASP A 280 10.06 8.41 -6.91
C ASP A 280 10.93 7.50 -7.79
N LEU A 281 10.33 6.86 -8.79
CA LEU A 281 11.04 5.97 -9.72
C LEU A 281 11.94 6.71 -10.69
N GLN A 282 11.66 7.98 -11.03
CA GLN A 282 12.40 8.81 -11.98
C GLN A 282 12.59 8.12 -13.35
N VAL A 283 11.55 7.45 -13.84
CA VAL A 283 11.61 6.69 -15.11
C VAL A 283 11.13 7.53 -16.27
N GLY A 284 12.06 7.88 -17.14
CA GLY A 284 11.78 8.63 -18.38
C GLY A 284 11.47 10.11 -18.17
N THR A 285 11.14 10.79 -19.26
CA THR A 285 10.83 12.23 -19.28
C THR A 285 9.41 12.56 -19.71
N GLY A 286 8.63 11.54 -20.12
CA GLY A 286 7.24 11.65 -20.51
C GLY A 286 6.30 11.22 -19.39
N HIS A 287 5.19 10.56 -19.72
CA HIS A 287 4.30 9.95 -18.74
C HIS A 287 5.02 8.79 -18.04
N GLY A 288 5.45 9.01 -16.79
CA GLY A 288 6.13 8.00 -15.99
C GLY A 288 5.21 6.86 -15.57
N PRO A 289 5.75 5.67 -15.23
CA PRO A 289 4.97 4.54 -14.74
C PRO A 289 4.55 4.71 -13.28
N VAL A 290 3.52 3.98 -12.88
CA VAL A 290 3.16 3.79 -11.48
C VAL A 290 4.18 2.87 -10.78
N ASP A 291 4.34 3.01 -9.46
CA ASP A 291 5.26 2.18 -8.68
C ASP A 291 4.59 0.91 -8.12
N HIS A 292 4.57 -0.15 -8.91
CA HIS A 292 4.01 -1.44 -8.53
C HIS A 292 4.68 -2.08 -7.30
N GLY A 293 5.92 -1.72 -7.00
CA GLY A 293 6.76 -2.35 -5.98
C GLY A 293 6.88 -1.57 -4.67
N HIS A 294 6.15 -0.46 -4.49
CA HIS A 294 6.33 0.40 -3.31
C HIS A 294 6.09 -0.34 -1.98
N ARG A 295 5.02 -1.15 -1.88
CA ARG A 295 4.74 -1.96 -0.67
C ARG A 295 5.86 -2.97 -0.40
N THR A 296 6.37 -3.65 -1.42
CA THR A 296 7.48 -4.62 -1.30
C THR A 296 8.76 -3.96 -0.83
N ARG A 297 9.11 -2.78 -1.39
CA ARG A 297 10.29 -2.04 -0.94
C ARG A 297 10.14 -1.54 0.49
N ARG A 298 8.97 -1.07 0.87
CA ARG A 298 8.69 -0.67 2.26
C ARG A 298 8.81 -1.86 3.22
N LEU A 299 8.23 -3.01 2.85
CA LEU A 299 8.33 -4.23 3.65
C LEU A 299 9.78 -4.73 3.74
N ALA A 300 10.54 -4.69 2.65
CA ALA A 300 11.96 -5.05 2.65
C ALA A 300 12.78 -4.13 3.57
N ARG A 301 12.51 -2.82 3.54
CA ARG A 301 13.14 -1.85 4.46
C ARG A 301 12.80 -2.17 5.92
N ALA A 302 11.54 -2.47 6.23
CA ALA A 302 11.12 -2.84 7.58
C ALA A 302 11.75 -4.15 8.07
N GLY A 303 12.08 -5.08 7.17
CA GLY A 303 12.75 -6.35 7.50
C GLY A 303 14.28 -6.27 7.62
N MET A 304 14.91 -5.14 7.31
CA MET A 304 16.35 -4.96 7.44
C MET A 304 16.76 -4.74 8.91
N ALA A 305 18.00 -5.07 9.26
CA ALA A 305 18.55 -4.79 10.59
C ALA A 305 18.60 -3.28 10.91
N THR A 306 18.73 -2.45 9.86
CA THR A 306 18.67 -0.98 9.93
C THR A 306 17.70 -0.46 8.87
N PRO A 307 16.40 -0.80 8.94
CA PRO A 307 15.46 -0.65 7.83
C PRO A 307 15.26 0.80 7.38
N TRP A 308 15.33 1.73 8.32
CA TRP A 308 15.06 3.14 8.09
C TRP A 308 16.30 4.02 8.08
N LEU A 309 17.46 3.39 8.32
CA LEU A 309 18.76 4.04 8.38
C LEU A 309 19.70 3.49 7.30
N ALA A 310 19.21 2.72 6.33
CA ALA A 310 20.02 2.17 5.25
C ALA A 310 20.72 3.26 4.42
N GLU A 311 20.14 4.45 4.37
CA GLU A 311 20.69 5.65 3.76
C GLU A 311 21.39 6.55 4.78
N ASP A 312 21.45 6.11 6.03
CA ASP A 312 21.99 6.88 7.13
C ASP A 312 23.49 6.68 7.22
N CYS A 313 24.19 7.71 6.84
CA CYS A 313 25.64 7.84 6.99
C CYS A 313 26.03 8.39 8.36
N LEU A 314 25.22 8.18 9.43
CA LEU A 314 25.57 8.65 10.75
C LEU A 314 26.90 8.04 11.20
N PRO A 315 27.89 8.85 11.54
CA PRO A 315 29.18 8.35 12.01
C PRO A 315 29.00 7.56 13.31
N GLY A 316 29.87 6.59 13.56
CA GLY A 316 29.84 5.77 14.78
C GLY A 316 30.05 6.56 16.08
N HIS A 317 30.43 7.84 15.98
CA HIS A 317 30.59 8.81 17.08
C HIS A 317 30.21 10.23 16.59
N LEU A 318 29.61 11.02 17.46
CA LEU A 318 29.24 12.42 17.23
C LEU A 318 29.96 13.31 18.25
N ASP A 319 30.98 14.01 17.80
CA ASP A 319 31.75 14.97 18.62
C ASP A 319 31.05 16.34 18.65
N SER A 320 30.35 16.67 17.57
CA SER A 320 29.67 17.95 17.34
C SER A 320 28.29 17.75 16.69
N PRO A 321 27.29 18.59 17.01
CA PRO A 321 26.00 18.59 16.34
C PRO A 321 26.07 18.87 14.83
N ASP A 322 27.10 19.56 14.36
CA ASP A 322 27.30 19.86 12.93
C ASP A 322 27.56 18.62 12.06
N GLN A 323 27.89 17.48 12.69
CA GLN A 323 28.06 16.19 12.01
C GLN A 323 26.70 15.55 11.63
N LEU A 324 25.58 16.06 12.14
CA LEU A 324 24.23 15.64 11.75
C LEU A 324 23.77 16.47 10.55
N ALA A 325 23.91 15.89 9.35
CA ALA A 325 23.47 16.53 8.11
C ALA A 325 21.92 16.56 8.00
N PRO A 326 21.30 17.61 7.48
CA PRO A 326 19.88 17.64 7.19
C PRO A 326 19.58 16.66 6.03
N THR A 327 18.46 15.92 6.14
CA THR A 327 18.00 14.96 5.12
C THR A 327 17.09 15.59 4.08
N ALA A 328 16.59 16.79 4.35
CA ALA A 328 15.80 17.62 3.44
C ALA A 328 15.93 19.08 3.85
N GLU A 329 15.33 20.00 3.10
CA GLU A 329 15.25 21.39 3.54
C GLU A 329 14.52 21.46 4.90
N PRO A 330 15.10 22.12 5.91
CA PRO A 330 14.54 22.12 7.26
C PRO A 330 13.15 22.78 7.32
N VAL A 331 12.23 22.13 8.03
CA VAL A 331 10.93 22.68 8.41
C VAL A 331 11.13 23.54 9.67
N GLN A 332 10.47 24.69 9.74
CA GLN A 332 10.48 25.48 10.97
C GLN A 332 9.74 24.72 12.07
N ALA A 333 10.38 24.46 13.19
CA ALA A 333 9.77 23.80 14.32
C ALA A 333 8.75 24.72 15.01
N ALA A 334 7.56 24.20 15.31
CA ALA A 334 6.53 24.91 16.08
C ALA A 334 7.04 25.23 17.51
N ILE A 335 7.71 24.27 18.13
CA ILE A 335 8.42 24.44 19.39
C ILE A 335 9.92 24.52 19.09
N PRO A 336 10.56 25.67 19.32
CA PRO A 336 11.97 25.86 19.00
C PRO A 336 12.87 24.91 19.79
N ALA A 337 13.90 24.38 19.15
CA ALA A 337 14.96 23.63 19.82
C ALA A 337 15.68 24.52 20.84
N PRO A 338 15.85 24.07 22.09
CA PRO A 338 16.52 24.87 23.14
C PRO A 338 18.05 24.94 23.00
N GLY A 339 18.64 24.13 22.12
CA GLY A 339 20.08 24.10 21.94
C GLY A 339 20.55 23.42 20.66
N PRO A 340 21.89 23.34 20.46
CA PRO A 340 22.45 22.92 19.17
C PRO A 340 22.22 21.44 18.85
N TRP A 341 22.14 20.54 19.84
CA TRP A 341 21.91 19.12 19.61
C TRP A 341 20.49 18.85 19.14
N THR A 342 19.49 19.38 19.84
CA THR A 342 18.09 19.24 19.45
C THR A 342 17.81 19.94 18.12
N GLN A 343 18.45 21.09 17.84
CA GLN A 343 18.37 21.73 16.54
C GLN A 343 18.94 20.84 15.42
N ALA A 344 20.05 20.17 15.68
CA ALA A 344 20.67 19.25 14.71
C ALA A 344 19.80 18.00 14.49
N LEU A 345 19.19 17.44 15.54
CA LEU A 345 18.23 16.33 15.44
C LEU A 345 17.02 16.71 14.58
N TRP A 346 16.44 17.88 14.80
CA TRP A 346 15.30 18.36 14.00
C TRP A 346 15.64 18.49 12.53
N ARG A 347 16.81 19.07 12.21
CA ARG A 347 17.29 19.19 10.83
C ARG A 347 17.55 17.83 10.19
N ALA A 348 18.18 16.92 10.93
CA ALA A 348 18.43 15.56 10.45
C ALA A 348 17.11 14.79 10.20
N GLY A 349 16.07 15.02 11.00
CA GLY A 349 14.73 14.45 10.85
C GLY A 349 13.84 15.13 9.80
N SER A 350 14.31 16.17 9.09
CA SER A 350 13.44 17.02 8.24
C SER A 350 12.64 16.26 7.18
N ALA A 351 13.21 15.24 6.55
CA ALA A 351 12.48 14.41 5.59
C ALA A 351 11.31 13.65 6.25
N LEU A 352 11.53 13.12 7.46
CA LEU A 352 10.51 12.38 8.23
C LEU A 352 9.41 13.32 8.75
N THR A 353 9.80 14.50 9.24
CA THR A 353 8.84 15.55 9.65
C THR A 353 7.91 15.93 8.51
N ARG A 354 8.43 16.05 7.29
CA ARG A 354 7.60 16.30 6.10
C ARG A 354 6.70 15.13 5.75
N GLN A 355 7.18 13.89 5.88
CA GLN A 355 6.37 12.71 5.66
C GLN A 355 5.20 12.62 6.63
N VAL A 356 5.40 12.97 7.91
CA VAL A 356 4.30 13.07 8.88
C VAL A 356 3.31 14.16 8.47
N ALA A 357 3.80 15.36 8.12
CA ALA A 357 2.96 16.50 7.76
C ALA A 357 2.14 16.28 6.47
N SER A 358 2.64 15.48 5.53
CA SER A 358 1.96 15.12 4.28
C SER A 358 1.35 13.72 4.30
N ASN A 359 1.27 13.09 5.47
CA ASN A 359 0.66 11.77 5.62
C ASN A 359 -0.84 11.83 5.36
N ASP A 360 -1.35 10.91 4.55
CA ASP A 360 -2.78 10.88 4.16
C ASP A 360 -3.70 10.76 5.38
N PHE A 361 -3.33 9.98 6.39
CA PHE A 361 -4.09 9.88 7.65
C PHE A 361 -4.16 11.24 8.35
N VAL A 362 -3.03 11.91 8.54
CA VAL A 362 -2.96 13.23 9.20
C VAL A 362 -3.74 14.27 8.41
N THR A 363 -3.60 14.29 7.08
CA THR A 363 -4.32 15.22 6.21
C THR A 363 -5.83 15.01 6.29
N GLN A 364 -6.31 13.77 6.16
CA GLN A 364 -7.73 13.45 6.25
C GLN A 364 -8.30 13.67 7.66
N LEU A 365 -7.49 13.43 8.70
CA LEU A 365 -7.86 13.73 10.08
C LEU A 365 -8.08 15.24 10.28
N VAL A 366 -7.15 16.08 9.82
CA VAL A 366 -7.23 17.54 9.91
C VAL A 366 -8.39 18.11 9.09
N ASP A 367 -8.66 17.54 7.92
CA ASP A 367 -9.76 17.97 7.04
C ASP A 367 -11.12 17.37 7.44
N GLY A 368 -11.17 16.47 8.42
CA GLY A 368 -12.41 15.81 8.87
C GLY A 368 -12.96 14.77 7.89
N THR A 369 -12.16 14.32 6.92
CA THR A 369 -12.55 13.35 5.88
C THR A 369 -12.07 11.93 6.16
N LEU A 370 -11.33 11.72 7.26
CA LEU A 370 -10.83 10.41 7.66
C LEU A 370 -12.02 9.44 7.91
N PRO A 371 -11.99 8.21 7.37
CA PRO A 371 -13.01 7.21 7.67
C PRO A 371 -13.06 6.83 9.16
N ASP A 372 -14.26 6.69 9.73
CA ASP A 372 -14.46 6.38 11.16
C ASP A 372 -13.73 5.09 11.59
N HIS A 373 -13.77 4.03 10.78
CA HIS A 373 -13.07 2.78 11.08
C HIS A 373 -11.55 2.96 11.16
N ALA A 374 -10.95 3.80 10.32
CA ALA A 374 -9.51 4.08 10.36
C ALA A 374 -9.14 4.85 11.63
N PHE A 375 -9.98 5.81 12.03
CA PHE A 375 -9.78 6.56 13.28
C PHE A 375 -9.93 5.67 14.52
N ARG A 376 -10.94 4.80 14.55
CA ARG A 376 -11.13 3.81 15.65
C ARG A 376 -9.97 2.83 15.76
N PHE A 377 -9.51 2.31 14.62
CA PHE A 377 -8.33 1.46 14.61
C PHE A 377 -7.11 2.21 15.16
N TYR A 378 -6.86 3.45 14.69
CA TYR A 378 -5.77 4.27 15.20
C TYR A 378 -5.86 4.43 16.72
N LEU A 379 -7.02 4.82 17.26
CA LEU A 379 -7.22 4.98 18.70
C LEU A 379 -6.99 3.68 19.48
N GLY A 380 -7.43 2.53 18.94
CA GLY A 380 -7.18 1.23 19.55
C GLY A 380 -5.68 0.91 19.63
N GLN A 381 -4.91 1.22 18.59
CA GLN A 381 -3.46 1.06 18.58
C GLN A 381 -2.76 2.08 19.48
N ASP A 382 -3.24 3.31 19.51
CA ASP A 382 -2.74 4.40 20.35
C ASP A 382 -2.90 4.06 21.85
N ALA A 383 -4.04 3.54 22.26
CA ALA A 383 -4.26 3.05 23.63
C ALA A 383 -3.25 1.96 24.03
N ARG A 384 -2.82 1.10 23.09
CA ARG A 384 -1.78 0.10 23.35
C ARG A 384 -0.39 0.71 23.42
N TYR A 385 -0.11 1.62 22.50
CA TYR A 385 1.14 2.36 22.47
C TYR A 385 1.38 3.10 23.79
N LEU A 386 0.39 3.87 24.26
CA LEU A 386 0.51 4.69 25.47
C LEU A 386 0.75 3.87 26.74
N GLN A 387 0.20 2.64 26.83
CA GLN A 387 0.50 1.75 27.94
C GLN A 387 1.99 1.41 28.05
N ASP A 388 2.65 1.15 26.93
CA ASP A 388 4.09 0.83 26.90
C ASP A 388 4.94 2.10 26.89
N TYR A 389 4.48 3.17 26.28
CA TYR A 389 5.12 4.49 26.33
C TYR A 389 5.24 5.01 27.76
N ALA A 390 4.17 4.91 28.57
CA ALA A 390 4.21 5.25 29.99
C ALA A 390 5.25 4.43 30.77
N LYS A 391 5.42 3.14 30.44
CA LYS A 391 6.49 2.32 31.05
C LYS A 391 7.87 2.80 30.64
N ALA A 392 8.05 3.22 29.38
CA ALA A 392 9.30 3.80 28.90
C ALA A 392 9.63 5.11 29.62
N LEU A 393 8.65 6.00 29.78
CA LEU A 393 8.81 7.26 30.54
C LEU A 393 9.14 7.00 32.01
N ALA A 394 8.43 6.09 32.67
CA ALA A 394 8.73 5.69 34.04
C ALA A 394 10.14 5.07 34.15
N GLY A 395 10.56 4.31 33.12
CA GLY A 395 11.92 3.78 32.99
C GLY A 395 12.99 4.90 32.98
N LEU A 396 12.76 5.97 32.21
CA LEU A 396 13.66 7.14 32.19
C LEU A 396 13.75 7.82 33.57
N ALA A 397 12.63 7.94 34.29
CA ALA A 397 12.61 8.52 35.64
C ALA A 397 13.52 7.76 36.61
N THR A 398 13.70 6.46 36.43
CA THR A 398 14.57 5.63 37.29
C THR A 398 16.04 5.64 36.86
N ARG A 399 16.37 6.29 35.76
CA ARG A 399 17.72 6.25 35.15
C ARG A 399 18.46 7.59 35.16
N THR A 400 17.89 8.57 35.86
CA THR A 400 18.51 9.87 36.08
C THR A 400 18.55 10.17 37.56
N ASP A 401 19.65 10.81 38.01
CA ASP A 401 19.82 11.30 39.39
C ASP A 401 19.33 12.75 39.52
N ALA A 402 18.94 13.41 38.44
CA ALA A 402 18.43 14.76 38.44
C ALA A 402 16.97 14.80 38.89
N VAL A 403 16.70 15.50 39.99
CA VAL A 403 15.35 15.52 40.61
C VAL A 403 14.30 16.12 39.66
N ASP A 404 14.66 17.14 38.91
CA ASP A 404 13.77 17.78 37.91
C ASP A 404 13.42 16.80 36.78
N GLU A 405 14.37 16.03 36.28
CA GLU A 405 14.14 15.04 35.23
C GLU A 405 13.32 13.84 35.75
N THR A 406 13.66 13.32 36.95
CA THR A 406 12.87 12.26 37.61
C THR A 406 11.41 12.69 37.79
N THR A 407 11.20 13.93 38.27
CA THR A 407 9.85 14.49 38.45
C THR A 407 9.13 14.61 37.11
N TYR A 408 9.79 15.17 36.10
CA TYR A 408 9.21 15.36 34.76
C TYR A 408 8.78 14.01 34.15
N TRP A 409 9.67 13.03 34.06
CA TRP A 409 9.38 11.73 33.47
C TRP A 409 8.30 10.96 34.23
N SER A 410 8.28 11.07 35.56
CA SER A 410 7.24 10.44 36.39
C SER A 410 5.87 11.07 36.14
N TYR A 411 5.80 12.40 36.03
CA TYR A 411 4.56 13.11 35.75
C TYR A 411 4.08 12.80 34.32
N SER A 412 4.97 12.81 33.33
CA SER A 412 4.65 12.45 31.95
C SER A 412 4.14 11.00 31.82
N ALA A 413 4.76 10.06 32.57
CA ALA A 413 4.26 8.67 32.60
C ALA A 413 2.86 8.56 33.21
N TYR A 414 2.54 9.35 34.22
CA TYR A 414 1.20 9.43 34.81
C TYR A 414 0.20 10.04 33.81
N GLY A 415 0.53 11.15 33.16
CA GLY A 415 -0.32 11.83 32.17
C GLY A 415 -0.70 10.88 31.02
N SER A 416 0.28 10.19 30.42
CA SER A 416 0.04 9.21 29.35
C SER A 416 -0.91 8.07 29.74
N GLN A 417 -1.04 7.76 31.04
CA GLN A 417 -1.95 6.70 31.50
C GLN A 417 -3.35 7.19 31.83
N VAL A 418 -3.49 8.42 32.30
CA VAL A 418 -4.74 8.90 32.93
C VAL A 418 -5.51 9.84 32.00
N GLU A 419 -4.86 10.80 31.38
CA GLU A 419 -5.51 11.84 30.59
C GLU A 419 -5.96 11.32 29.23
N GLU A 420 -5.13 10.56 28.56
CA GLU A 420 -5.48 9.98 27.26
C GLU A 420 -6.42 8.77 27.39
N ALA A 421 -6.37 8.02 28.50
CA ALA A 421 -7.33 6.94 28.75
C ALA A 421 -8.79 7.44 28.83
N GLU A 422 -9.05 8.72 29.11
CA GLU A 422 -10.40 9.30 29.12
C GLU A 422 -10.92 9.55 27.70
N LEU A 423 -10.06 10.06 26.82
CA LEU A 423 -10.35 10.23 25.40
C LEU A 423 -10.67 8.87 24.74
N HIS A 424 -9.80 7.88 24.95
CA HIS A 424 -10.00 6.54 24.41
C HIS A 424 -11.29 5.88 24.92
N ARG A 425 -11.62 6.04 26.22
CA ARG A 425 -12.88 5.50 26.78
C ARG A 425 -14.12 6.09 26.13
N THR A 426 -14.07 7.34 25.74
CA THR A 426 -15.20 8.03 25.11
C THR A 426 -15.46 7.48 23.69
N TRP A 427 -14.39 7.26 22.92
CA TRP A 427 -14.48 6.81 21.53
C TRP A 427 -14.58 5.29 21.38
N LEU A 428 -13.91 4.53 22.26
CA LEU A 428 -13.86 3.07 22.23
C LEU A 428 -14.83 2.41 23.22
N ALA A 429 -15.81 3.16 23.74
CA ALA A 429 -16.76 2.65 24.73
C ALA A 429 -17.56 1.46 24.17
N GLY A 430 -17.31 0.27 24.72
CA GLY A 430 -18.00 -0.97 24.33
C GLY A 430 -17.29 -1.78 23.26
N GLU A 431 -16.15 -1.34 22.74
CA GLU A 431 -15.37 -2.12 21.79
C GLU A 431 -14.41 -3.10 22.49
N PRO A 432 -14.15 -4.28 21.89
CA PRO A 432 -13.19 -5.23 22.42
C PRO A 432 -11.77 -4.65 22.39
N THR A 433 -10.95 -5.08 23.33
CA THR A 433 -9.55 -4.65 23.42
C THR A 433 -8.77 -5.18 22.21
N VAL A 434 -8.33 -4.30 21.33
CA VAL A 434 -7.59 -4.65 20.10
C VAL A 434 -6.18 -5.16 20.47
N ALA A 435 -5.71 -6.22 19.80
CA ALA A 435 -4.33 -6.66 19.91
C ALA A 435 -3.39 -5.61 19.27
N PRO A 436 -2.15 -5.44 19.79
CA PRO A 436 -1.19 -4.55 19.14
C PRO A 436 -0.84 -5.07 17.75
N SER A 437 -0.91 -4.20 16.76
CA SER A 437 -0.44 -4.50 15.41
C SER A 437 1.07 -4.75 15.39
N PRO A 438 1.62 -5.38 14.35
CA PRO A 438 3.06 -5.52 14.19
C PRO A 438 3.81 -4.16 14.18
N VAL A 439 3.19 -3.11 13.66
CA VAL A 439 3.75 -1.74 13.66
C VAL A 439 3.80 -1.19 15.08
N THR A 440 2.70 -1.24 15.81
CA THR A 440 2.62 -0.79 17.21
C THR A 440 3.59 -1.58 18.08
N GLN A 441 3.63 -2.90 17.94
CA GLN A 441 4.54 -3.74 18.72
C GLN A 441 6.01 -3.49 18.40
N ALA A 442 6.36 -3.26 17.13
CA ALA A 442 7.73 -2.90 16.76
C ALA A 442 8.15 -1.58 17.41
N TYR A 443 7.28 -0.58 17.39
CA TYR A 443 7.57 0.72 17.99
C TYR A 443 7.71 0.63 19.51
N THR A 444 6.75 0.03 20.21
CA THR A 444 6.83 -0.07 21.69
C THR A 444 8.01 -0.91 22.14
N ASN A 445 8.33 -2.03 21.47
CA ASN A 445 9.53 -2.83 21.76
C ASN A 445 10.82 -2.03 21.55
N PHE A 446 10.89 -1.21 20.50
CA PHE A 446 12.02 -0.33 20.26
C PHE A 446 12.20 0.69 21.39
N LEU A 447 11.11 1.36 21.83
CA LEU A 447 11.14 2.33 22.92
C LEU A 447 11.60 1.69 24.24
N LEU A 448 11.00 0.57 24.61
CA LEU A 448 11.37 -0.14 25.83
C LEU A 448 12.83 -0.61 25.79
N THR A 449 13.29 -1.15 24.66
CA THR A 449 14.70 -1.55 24.50
C THR A 449 15.62 -0.34 24.62
N SER A 450 15.33 0.76 23.95
CA SER A 450 16.12 1.99 23.99
C SER A 450 16.23 2.56 25.41
N VAL A 451 15.14 2.46 26.19
CA VAL A 451 15.12 2.96 27.57
C VAL A 451 15.81 2.01 28.54
N PHE A 452 15.55 0.70 28.49
CA PHE A 452 16.01 -0.21 29.54
C PHE A 452 17.38 -0.87 29.27
N VAL A 453 17.82 -0.91 28.00
CA VAL A 453 19.05 -1.62 27.61
C VAL A 453 20.19 -0.67 27.23
N ASP A 454 19.89 0.49 26.63
CA ASP A 454 20.91 1.43 26.15
C ASP A 454 21.18 2.57 27.17
N ASP A 455 22.04 3.52 26.82
CA ASP A 455 22.35 4.69 27.66
C ASP A 455 21.11 5.59 27.83
N TYR A 456 21.03 6.32 28.95
CA TYR A 456 19.93 7.25 29.24
C TYR A 456 19.60 8.22 28.09
N VAL A 457 20.64 8.80 27.46
CA VAL A 457 20.46 9.72 26.32
C VAL A 457 19.78 9.06 25.12
N VAL A 458 19.98 7.75 24.92
CA VAL A 458 19.36 6.98 23.83
C VAL A 458 17.87 6.81 24.08
N GLY A 459 17.51 6.42 25.30
CA GLY A 459 16.10 6.32 25.71
C GLY A 459 15.38 7.65 25.66
N ALA A 460 16.01 8.72 26.17
CA ALA A 460 15.44 10.08 26.14
C ALA A 460 15.25 10.60 24.71
N ALA A 461 16.18 10.29 23.81
CA ALA A 461 16.05 10.64 22.39
C ALA A 461 14.96 9.83 21.68
N ALA A 462 14.79 8.55 22.02
CA ALA A 462 13.80 7.66 21.42
C ALA A 462 12.34 8.08 21.72
N VAL A 463 12.07 8.59 22.92
CA VAL A 463 10.71 9.04 23.31
C VAL A 463 10.35 10.43 22.79
N LEU A 464 11.33 11.24 22.37
CA LEU A 464 11.14 12.64 22.00
C LEU A 464 10.22 12.86 20.77
N PRO A 465 10.25 12.04 19.70
CA PRO A 465 9.38 12.25 18.54
C PRO A 465 7.90 12.28 18.86
N CYS A 466 7.41 11.45 19.79
CA CYS A 466 6.03 11.45 20.23
C CYS A 466 5.56 12.82 20.80
N TYR A 467 6.44 13.57 21.42
CA TYR A 467 6.16 14.95 21.82
C TYR A 467 6.28 15.93 20.65
N TRP A 468 7.42 15.92 19.97
CA TRP A 468 7.79 17.01 19.07
C TRP A 468 7.07 16.96 17.73
N LEU A 469 6.87 15.80 17.14
CA LEU A 469 6.13 15.66 15.89
C LEU A 469 4.62 15.89 16.09
N TYR A 470 4.05 15.45 17.23
CA TYR A 470 2.65 15.74 17.55
C TYR A 470 2.41 17.23 17.82
N ALA A 471 3.31 17.91 18.54
CA ALA A 471 3.25 19.36 18.70
C ALA A 471 3.39 20.09 17.35
N GLN A 472 4.23 19.59 16.44
CA GLN A 472 4.36 20.13 15.09
C GLN A 472 3.08 19.96 14.28
N THR A 473 2.45 18.78 14.35
CA THR A 473 1.19 18.48 13.69
C THR A 473 0.06 19.34 14.26
N GLY A 474 -0.05 19.43 15.58
CA GLY A 474 -1.02 20.30 16.25
C GLY A 474 -0.91 21.75 15.81
N ALA A 475 0.30 22.31 15.75
CA ALA A 475 0.52 23.69 15.34
C ALA A 475 0.13 24.02 13.89
N GLN A 476 -0.01 23.03 13.01
CA GLN A 476 -0.50 23.23 11.64
C GLN A 476 -2.02 23.45 11.58
N ILE A 477 -2.73 23.07 12.64
CA ILE A 477 -4.18 23.19 12.74
C ILE A 477 -4.51 24.59 13.22
N THR A 478 -4.73 25.51 12.30
CA THR A 478 -4.99 26.93 12.63
C THR A 478 -6.42 27.20 13.11
N ARG A 479 -7.36 26.31 12.79
CA ARG A 479 -8.76 26.43 13.19
C ARG A 479 -9.45 25.08 13.13
N ILE A 480 -10.04 24.66 14.22
CA ILE A 480 -10.89 23.48 14.30
C ILE A 480 -12.35 23.98 14.26
N PRO A 481 -13.16 23.60 13.24
CA PRO A 481 -14.59 23.92 13.23
C PRO A 481 -15.32 23.25 14.41
N ASP A 482 -16.36 23.88 14.95
CA ASP A 482 -17.14 23.35 16.08
C ASP A 482 -17.78 21.98 15.78
N GLU A 483 -18.11 21.72 14.51
CA GLU A 483 -18.72 20.46 14.04
C GLU A 483 -17.68 19.46 13.52
N HIS A 484 -16.38 19.66 13.77
CA HIS A 484 -15.34 18.78 13.27
C HIS A 484 -15.42 17.40 13.96
N PRO A 485 -15.50 16.28 13.21
CA PRO A 485 -15.73 14.94 13.79
C PRO A 485 -14.66 14.53 14.79
N TYR A 486 -13.42 15.01 14.65
CA TYR A 486 -12.27 14.66 15.48
C TYR A 486 -11.78 15.82 16.36
N ALA A 487 -12.62 16.82 16.61
CA ALA A 487 -12.24 18.02 17.35
C ALA A 487 -11.60 17.72 18.71
N ALA A 488 -12.16 16.78 19.47
CA ALA A 488 -11.65 16.43 20.79
C ALA A 488 -10.18 15.94 20.74
N TRP A 489 -9.83 15.09 19.76
CA TRP A 489 -8.46 14.61 19.59
C TRP A 489 -7.52 15.74 19.14
N LEU A 490 -7.95 16.55 18.18
CA LEU A 490 -7.15 17.67 17.65
C LEU A 490 -6.85 18.72 18.72
N HIS A 491 -7.76 18.96 19.67
CA HIS A 491 -7.56 19.90 20.77
C HIS A 491 -6.49 19.44 21.76
N THR A 492 -6.33 18.13 22.00
CA THR A 492 -5.35 17.60 22.95
C THR A 492 -3.91 18.02 22.61
N TYR A 493 -3.56 18.06 21.31
CA TYR A 493 -2.22 18.41 20.84
C TYR A 493 -2.00 19.90 20.59
N HIS A 494 -3.02 20.73 20.93
CA HIS A 494 -2.99 22.19 20.83
C HIS A 494 -2.96 22.86 22.21
N ASP A 495 -3.00 22.07 23.28
CA ASP A 495 -3.03 22.55 24.65
C ASP A 495 -1.68 23.14 25.07
N ASP A 496 -1.72 24.26 25.79
CA ASP A 496 -0.54 24.91 26.38
C ASP A 496 0.26 23.97 27.29
N GLU A 497 -0.39 23.03 27.97
CA GLU A 497 0.25 22.05 28.84
C GLU A 497 1.11 21.07 28.04
N PHE A 498 0.59 20.56 26.90
CA PHE A 498 1.35 19.70 25.99
C PHE A 498 2.53 20.43 25.35
N VAL A 499 2.36 21.69 24.97
CA VAL A 499 3.44 22.55 24.45
C VAL A 499 4.55 22.75 25.49
N GLN A 500 4.19 23.00 26.75
CA GLN A 500 5.16 23.15 27.84
C GLN A 500 5.87 21.83 28.16
N ALA A 501 5.15 20.71 28.18
CA ALA A 501 5.74 19.38 28.39
C ALA A 501 6.74 19.07 27.28
N THR A 502 6.41 19.33 26.02
CA THR A 502 7.33 19.15 24.90
C THR A 502 8.59 20.01 25.04
N ALA A 503 8.45 21.29 25.42
CA ALA A 503 9.59 22.17 25.64
C ALA A 503 10.52 21.67 26.78
N GLN A 504 9.96 21.09 27.82
CA GLN A 504 10.74 20.48 28.92
C GLN A 504 11.45 19.21 28.45
N ALA A 505 10.79 18.32 27.71
CA ALA A 505 11.42 17.13 27.11
C ALA A 505 12.64 17.51 26.25
N LEU A 506 12.46 18.51 25.39
CA LEU A 506 13.53 19.06 24.54
C LEU A 506 14.72 19.55 25.37
N ALA A 507 14.49 20.28 26.46
CA ALA A 507 15.54 20.77 27.33
C ALA A 507 16.29 19.62 28.05
N ILE A 508 15.58 18.58 28.45
CA ILE A 508 16.19 17.36 29.05
C ILE A 508 17.07 16.65 28.01
N VAL A 509 16.56 16.42 26.82
CA VAL A 509 17.31 15.75 25.74
C VAL A 509 18.54 16.55 25.34
N GLU A 510 18.45 17.88 25.24
CA GLU A 510 19.60 18.75 24.96
C GLU A 510 20.70 18.56 26.01
N ARG A 511 20.35 18.57 27.31
CA ARG A 511 21.31 18.35 28.40
C ARG A 511 21.91 16.95 28.34
N ALA A 512 21.07 15.93 28.09
CA ALA A 512 21.53 14.55 27.99
C ALA A 512 22.56 14.38 26.86
N PHE A 513 22.32 14.97 25.69
CA PHE A 513 23.30 14.98 24.59
C PHE A 513 24.58 15.72 24.96
N ALA A 514 24.48 16.89 25.60
CA ALA A 514 25.66 17.66 26.00
C ALA A 514 26.58 16.87 26.94
N LEU A 515 26.02 16.05 27.84
CA LEU A 515 26.75 15.26 28.82
C LEU A 515 27.21 13.90 28.31
N ALA A 516 26.60 13.35 27.26
CA ALA A 516 26.84 12.03 26.76
C ALA A 516 28.22 11.89 26.06
N ALA A 517 28.76 10.66 26.06
CA ALA A 517 29.94 10.32 25.25
C ALA A 517 29.61 10.34 23.75
N PRO A 518 30.58 10.63 22.86
CA PRO A 518 30.35 10.73 21.42
C PRO A 518 29.67 9.50 20.78
N GLN A 519 30.01 8.30 21.24
CA GLN A 519 29.38 7.05 20.77
C GLN A 519 27.90 6.95 21.19
N ALA A 520 27.60 7.35 22.45
CA ALA A 520 26.22 7.39 22.95
C ALA A 520 25.38 8.44 22.21
N ARG A 521 25.96 9.60 21.88
CA ARG A 521 25.30 10.62 21.03
C ARG A 521 24.92 10.08 19.66
N SER A 522 25.82 9.31 19.02
CA SER A 522 25.54 8.68 17.72
C SER A 522 24.37 7.70 17.83
N ARG A 523 24.35 6.84 18.85
CA ARG A 523 23.23 5.92 19.10
C ARG A 523 21.92 6.67 19.40
N ALA A 524 21.99 7.75 20.17
CA ALA A 524 20.85 8.58 20.52
C ALA A 524 20.26 9.31 19.31
N ALA A 525 21.10 9.87 18.44
CA ALA A 525 20.65 10.47 17.19
C ALA A 525 19.97 9.45 16.27
N ARG A 526 20.53 8.24 16.19
CA ARG A 526 19.94 7.12 15.47
C ARG A 526 18.60 6.71 16.06
N ALA A 527 18.51 6.63 17.39
CA ALA A 527 17.27 6.30 18.08
C ALA A 527 16.16 7.35 17.83
N TYR A 528 16.50 8.64 17.84
CA TYR A 528 15.57 9.72 17.48
C TYR A 528 15.02 9.56 16.05
N LEU A 529 15.90 9.36 15.06
CA LEU A 529 15.50 9.19 13.67
C LEU A 529 14.67 7.89 13.45
N THR A 530 15.03 6.83 14.15
CA THR A 530 14.25 5.59 14.12
C THR A 530 12.86 5.79 14.71
N ALA A 531 12.72 6.49 15.83
CA ALA A 531 11.43 6.83 16.42
C ALA A 531 10.60 7.72 15.47
N CYS A 532 11.20 8.73 14.83
CA CYS A 532 10.51 9.53 13.81
C CYS A 532 9.95 8.66 12.66
N ARG A 533 10.67 7.61 12.26
CA ARG A 533 10.18 6.66 11.24
C ARG A 533 9.04 5.81 11.79
N HIS A 534 9.11 5.38 13.04
CA HIS A 534 8.00 4.68 13.67
C HIS A 534 6.74 5.52 13.72
N GLU A 535 6.84 6.84 13.95
CA GLU A 535 5.68 7.75 13.91
C GLU A 535 5.03 7.79 12.52
N VAL A 536 5.84 7.87 11.44
CA VAL A 536 5.31 7.79 10.06
C VAL A 536 4.52 6.50 9.85
N GLU A 537 5.09 5.35 10.23
CA GLU A 537 4.44 4.04 10.07
C GLU A 537 3.22 3.89 10.97
N PHE A 538 3.24 4.52 12.14
CA PHE A 538 2.13 4.47 13.10
C PHE A 538 0.88 5.19 12.56
N PHE A 539 1.03 6.34 11.93
CA PHE A 539 -0.07 7.01 11.23
C PHE A 539 -0.53 6.23 9.99
N ASP A 540 0.42 5.77 9.19
CA ASP A 540 0.15 5.06 7.94
C ASP A 540 -0.65 3.77 8.13
N GLN A 541 -0.45 3.05 9.24
CA GLN A 541 -1.08 1.74 9.46
C GLN A 541 -2.60 1.81 9.45
N ALA A 542 -3.19 2.91 9.93
CA ALA A 542 -4.63 3.06 10.07
C ALA A 542 -5.38 3.05 8.73
N LEU A 543 -4.77 3.56 7.66
CA LEU A 543 -5.35 3.54 6.31
C LEU A 543 -5.09 2.22 5.56
N ARG A 544 -4.36 1.28 6.17
CA ARG A 544 -4.06 -0.04 5.57
C ARG A 544 -5.00 -1.13 6.08
N VAL A 545 -5.84 -0.82 7.04
CA VAL A 545 -6.80 -1.78 7.60
C VAL A 545 -7.93 -2.00 6.61
N ASP A 546 -8.14 -3.25 6.24
CA ASP A 546 -9.32 -3.67 5.50
C ASP A 546 -10.51 -3.72 6.49
N PRO A 547 -11.53 -2.85 6.35
CA PRO A 547 -12.66 -2.84 7.27
C PRO A 547 -13.46 -4.16 7.26
N ASP A 548 -13.32 -4.95 6.18
CA ASP A 548 -13.99 -6.25 6.00
C ASP A 548 -13.00 -7.43 6.17
N GLY A 549 -11.77 -7.15 6.64
CA GLY A 549 -10.73 -8.17 6.83
C GLY A 549 -10.99 -9.08 8.02
N PRO A 550 -10.52 -10.35 7.99
CA PRO A 550 -10.63 -11.24 9.14
C PRO A 550 -9.82 -10.68 10.32
N GLY A 551 -10.48 -10.27 11.37
CA GLY A 551 -9.89 -9.69 12.59
C GLY A 551 -10.54 -8.38 13.05
N CYS A 552 -11.52 -7.86 12.34
CA CYS A 552 -12.32 -6.72 12.81
C CYS A 552 -13.57 -7.16 13.61
N ASP A 553 -13.90 -8.46 13.60
CA ASP A 553 -15.10 -9.03 14.25
C ASP A 553 -14.81 -10.06 15.37
N GLU A 554 -13.57 -10.15 15.92
CA GLU A 554 -13.27 -11.01 17.06
C GLU A 554 -12.81 -10.23 18.30
#